data_3afbede89a9c00e26263705c460b5b0c
#
_entry.id   3afbede89a9c00e26263705c460b5b0c
#
_cell.length_a   1.000
_cell.length_b   1.000
_cell.length_c   1.000
_cell.angle_alpha   90.00
_cell.angle_beta   90.00
_cell.angle_gamma   90.00
#
_symmetry.space_group_name_H-M   'P 1'
#
loop_
_entity.id
_entity.type
_entity.pdbx_description
1 polymer ?
#
loop_
_entity_poly.entity_id
_entity_poly.type
_entity_poly.pdbx_seq_one_letter_code
_entity_poly.pdbx_strand_id
1 'polypeptide(L)'
;PMLVGSGSGAAQWLSWTGSQSILAVGDSRAVLYNASGGERAAYDFTGQTLRDISVDASGNTALLLASGQLCQAVMLGRDLGVESTTQVQASNRIVRSGAQFYLLTDNGVECLSTDGTSQWTQSLSARPQGLLADRRQLLVFCGNTVQVLTPPAADIR
;
A
#
# COMPACT_ATOMS: atom_id res chain seq x y z
N PRO A 1 16.66 20.02 7.39
CA PRO A 1 15.30 20.51 7.30
C PRO A 1 14.57 20.17 8.59
N MET A 2 14.13 21.22 9.29
CA MET A 2 13.33 21.05 10.52
C MET A 2 11.87 20.86 10.12
N LEU A 3 11.29 19.73 10.45
CA LEU A 3 9.85 19.52 10.34
C LEU A 3 9.21 20.31 11.49
N VAL A 4 8.55 21.39 11.19
CA VAL A 4 7.77 22.16 12.18
C VAL A 4 6.29 21.94 11.85
N GLY A 5 5.73 20.89 12.40
CA GLY A 5 4.30 20.62 12.32
C GLY A 5 3.88 19.84 13.56
N SER A 6 2.98 20.40 14.35
CA SER A 6 2.29 19.68 15.42
C SER A 6 0.98 19.14 14.89
N GLY A 7 0.96 17.88 14.47
CA GLY A 7 -0.27 17.13 14.25
C GLY A 7 -0.73 16.49 15.56
N SER A 8 -2.02 16.56 15.88
CA SER A 8 -2.60 15.80 16.98
C SER A 8 -2.74 14.32 16.56
N GLY A 9 -1.80 13.51 16.97
CA GLY A 9 -1.79 12.06 16.72
C GLY A 9 -0.40 11.53 16.46
N ALA A 10 -0.12 10.31 16.91
CA ALA A 10 1.12 9.63 16.60
C ALA A 10 1.11 9.17 15.14
N ALA A 11 2.09 9.59 14.35
CA ALA A 11 2.29 9.02 13.03
C ALA A 11 2.80 7.59 13.18
N GLN A 12 2.10 6.64 12.59
CA GLN A 12 2.52 5.23 12.54
C GLN A 12 3.48 4.97 11.38
N TRP A 13 3.41 5.81 10.36
CA TRP A 13 4.21 5.64 9.16
C TRP A 13 4.56 7.00 8.54
N LEU A 14 5.79 7.13 8.07
CA LEU A 14 6.33 8.32 7.42
C LEU A 14 7.15 7.91 6.21
N SER A 15 6.93 8.55 5.08
CA SER A 15 7.77 8.39 3.90
C SER A 15 7.85 9.65 3.04
N TRP A 16 8.94 9.80 2.34
CA TRP A 16 9.04 10.76 1.26
C TRP A 16 8.26 10.26 0.04
N THR A 17 7.45 11.14 -0.53
CA THR A 17 6.73 10.89 -1.78
C THR A 17 7.23 11.88 -2.83
N GLY A 18 8.34 11.51 -3.48
CA GLY A 18 9.06 12.42 -4.36
C GLY A 18 10.00 13.37 -3.63
N SER A 19 10.50 14.41 -4.31
CA SER A 19 11.57 15.27 -3.81
C SER A 19 11.13 16.31 -2.77
N GLN A 20 9.83 16.59 -2.63
CA GLN A 20 9.34 17.74 -1.86
C GLN A 20 8.09 17.46 -1.03
N SER A 21 7.70 16.22 -0.86
CA SER A 21 6.50 15.88 -0.12
C SER A 21 6.76 14.74 0.85
N ILE A 22 6.13 14.81 2.02
CA ILE A 22 6.17 13.79 3.06
C ILE A 22 4.74 13.31 3.27
N LEU A 23 4.55 12.00 3.19
CA LEU A 23 3.32 11.34 3.60
C LEU A 23 3.47 10.89 5.04
N ALA A 24 2.56 11.33 5.90
CA ALA A 24 2.42 10.88 7.28
C ALA A 24 1.09 10.16 7.43
N VAL A 25 1.09 8.97 8.00
CA VAL A 25 -0.13 8.21 8.24
C VAL A 25 -0.24 7.90 9.72
N GLY A 26 -1.36 8.30 10.30
CA GLY A 26 -1.73 8.05 11.70
C GLY A 26 -2.81 6.96 11.81
N ASP A 27 -3.51 6.96 12.94
CA ASP A 27 -4.53 5.94 13.26
C ASP A 27 -5.80 6.05 12.41
N SER A 28 -6.11 7.22 11.87
CA SER A 28 -7.37 7.48 11.17
C SER A 28 -7.21 8.39 9.95
N ARG A 29 -6.00 8.84 9.66
CA ARG A 29 -5.77 9.86 8.64
C ARG A 29 -4.41 9.70 7.97
N ALA A 30 -4.37 9.83 6.66
CA ALA A 30 -3.16 10.03 5.88
C ALA A 30 -3.07 11.49 5.46
N VAL A 31 -1.91 12.11 5.63
CA VAL A 31 -1.70 13.54 5.33
C VAL A 31 -0.44 13.72 4.50
N LEU A 32 -0.57 14.45 3.42
CA LEU A 32 0.54 14.83 2.56
C LEU A 32 0.99 16.25 2.89
N TYR A 33 2.24 16.39 3.30
CA TYR A 33 2.87 17.67 3.62
C TYR A 33 3.83 18.10 2.50
N ASN A 34 3.95 19.39 2.28
CA ASN A 34 5.01 19.96 1.46
C ASN A 34 6.32 20.09 2.24
N ALA A 35 7.41 20.48 1.57
CA ALA A 35 8.72 20.65 2.19
C ALA A 35 8.77 21.75 3.28
N SER A 36 7.82 22.69 3.29
CA SER A 36 7.71 23.72 4.32
C SER A 36 6.83 23.30 5.52
N GLY A 37 6.32 22.06 5.52
CA GLY A 37 5.48 21.52 6.59
C GLY A 37 3.99 21.87 6.48
N GLY A 38 3.57 22.52 5.39
CA GLY A 38 2.15 22.81 5.13
C GLY A 38 1.41 21.57 4.63
N GLU A 39 0.21 21.32 5.15
CA GLU A 39 -0.68 20.27 4.66
C GLU A 39 -1.16 20.59 3.23
N ARG A 40 -1.02 19.64 2.30
CA ARG A 40 -1.46 19.75 0.91
C ARG A 40 -2.72 18.97 0.63
N ALA A 41 -2.83 17.81 1.21
CA ALA A 41 -3.95 16.90 1.01
C ALA A 41 -4.07 15.96 2.20
N ALA A 42 -5.25 15.41 2.40
CA ALA A 42 -5.50 14.39 3.39
C ALA A 42 -6.55 13.38 2.93
N TYR A 43 -6.44 12.18 3.47
CA TYR A 43 -7.44 11.13 3.32
C TYR A 43 -7.81 10.60 4.72
N ASP A 44 -9.10 10.69 5.06
CA ASP A 44 -9.63 10.22 6.34
C ASP A 44 -10.17 8.79 6.20
N PHE A 45 -9.78 7.92 7.14
CA PHE A 45 -10.28 6.55 7.27
C PHE A 45 -10.75 6.24 8.69
N THR A 46 -11.36 7.24 9.34
CA THR A 46 -11.92 7.12 10.69
C THR A 46 -12.87 5.92 10.78
N GLY A 47 -12.74 5.14 11.84
CA GLY A 47 -13.53 3.92 12.06
C GLY A 47 -12.95 2.67 11.40
N GLN A 48 -11.83 2.80 10.70
CA GLN A 48 -11.08 1.70 10.11
C GLN A 48 -9.70 1.59 10.75
N THR A 49 -9.12 0.41 10.72
CA THR A 49 -7.78 0.15 11.23
C THR A 49 -6.81 -0.01 10.07
N LEU A 50 -5.72 0.77 10.07
CA LEU A 50 -4.63 0.58 9.12
C LEU A 50 -3.92 -0.74 9.40
N ARG A 51 -3.87 -1.62 8.40
CA ARG A 51 -3.14 -2.90 8.44
C ARG A 51 -1.77 -2.77 7.82
N ASP A 52 -1.71 -2.12 6.67
CA ASP A 52 -0.46 -1.92 5.95
C ASP A 52 -0.58 -0.75 4.97
N ILE A 53 0.56 -0.26 4.51
CA ILE A 53 0.67 0.83 3.55
C ILE A 53 1.80 0.57 2.58
N SER A 54 1.62 0.97 1.35
CA SER A 54 2.65 0.97 0.32
C SER A 54 2.63 2.26 -0.48
N VAL A 55 3.81 2.78 -0.80
CA VAL A 55 3.99 3.90 -1.71
C VAL A 55 4.87 3.45 -2.85
N ASP A 56 4.41 3.65 -4.09
CA ASP A 56 5.18 3.32 -5.28
C ASP A 56 6.23 4.40 -5.61
N ALA A 57 7.08 4.10 -6.60
CA ALA A 57 8.12 5.03 -7.04
C ALA A 57 7.59 6.35 -7.62
N SER A 58 6.32 6.39 -8.01
CA SER A 58 5.63 7.58 -8.53
C SER A 58 4.96 8.40 -7.42
N GLY A 59 4.97 7.91 -6.18
CA GLY A 59 4.35 8.57 -5.03
C GLY A 59 2.85 8.25 -4.87
N ASN A 60 2.32 7.29 -5.63
CA ASN A 60 0.97 6.81 -5.41
C ASN A 60 0.93 5.86 -4.21
N THR A 61 -0.15 5.91 -3.46
CA THR A 61 -0.27 5.21 -2.18
C THR A 61 -1.33 4.12 -2.27
N ALA A 62 -1.09 3.00 -1.60
CA ALA A 62 -2.09 1.98 -1.31
C ALA A 62 -2.22 1.82 0.19
N LEU A 63 -3.44 1.87 0.71
CA LEU A 63 -3.76 1.59 2.11
C LEU A 63 -4.51 0.26 2.19
N LEU A 64 -4.11 -0.60 3.11
CA LEU A 64 -4.87 -1.77 3.49
C LEU A 64 -5.57 -1.47 4.81
N LEU A 65 -6.89 -1.32 4.74
CA LEU A 65 -7.72 -0.92 5.86
C LEU A 65 -8.62 -2.09 6.29
N ALA A 66 -8.89 -2.20 7.57
CA ALA A 66 -9.81 -3.20 8.12
C ALA A 66 -10.94 -2.55 8.91
N SER A 67 -12.14 -3.11 8.77
CA SER A 67 -13.32 -2.81 9.58
C SER A 67 -13.92 -4.13 10.04
N GLY A 68 -13.68 -4.49 11.30
CA GLY A 68 -14.01 -5.83 11.80
C GLY A 68 -13.24 -6.92 11.04
N GLN A 69 -13.97 -7.83 10.40
CA GLN A 69 -13.36 -8.91 9.58
C GLN A 69 -13.21 -8.54 8.10
N LEU A 70 -13.72 -7.40 7.69
CA LEU A 70 -13.64 -6.94 6.30
C LEU A 70 -12.34 -6.16 6.08
N CYS A 71 -11.66 -6.46 5.01
CA CYS A 71 -10.52 -5.69 4.53
C CYS A 71 -10.84 -5.00 3.21
N GLN A 72 -10.30 -3.80 3.05
CA GLN A 72 -10.36 -3.08 1.79
C GLN A 72 -9.00 -2.50 1.42
N ALA A 73 -8.70 -2.54 0.16
CA ALA A 73 -7.57 -1.84 -0.44
C ALA A 73 -8.06 -0.51 -1.00
N VAL A 74 -7.43 0.58 -0.58
CA VAL A 74 -7.71 1.94 -1.06
C VAL A 74 -6.51 2.41 -1.86
N MET A 75 -6.73 2.69 -3.14
CA MET A 75 -5.71 3.23 -4.03
C MET A 75 -5.85 4.74 -4.07
N LEU A 76 -4.78 5.43 -3.72
CA LEU A 76 -4.69 6.89 -3.69
C LEU A 76 -3.64 7.36 -4.69
N GLY A 77 -3.96 8.39 -5.45
CA GLY A 77 -3.00 9.09 -6.29
C GLY A 77 -1.97 9.87 -5.48
N ARG A 78 -1.04 10.50 -6.17
CA ARG A 78 0.04 11.32 -5.58
C ARG A 78 -0.43 12.48 -4.69
N ASP A 79 -1.64 12.93 -4.88
CA ASP A 79 -2.32 14.00 -4.16
C ASP A 79 -3.33 13.49 -3.11
N LEU A 80 -3.28 12.18 -2.81
CA LEU A 80 -4.23 11.45 -1.97
C LEU A 80 -5.68 11.44 -2.49
N GLY A 81 -5.92 11.81 -3.74
CA GLY A 81 -7.20 11.58 -4.40
C GLY A 81 -7.49 10.09 -4.53
N VAL A 82 -8.71 9.67 -4.20
CA VAL A 82 -9.12 8.26 -4.28
C VAL A 82 -9.23 7.84 -5.74
N GLU A 83 -8.43 6.87 -6.16
CA GLU A 83 -8.51 6.25 -7.48
C GLU A 83 -9.50 5.07 -7.48
N SER A 84 -9.42 4.24 -6.44
CA SER A 84 -10.33 3.12 -6.26
C SER A 84 -10.38 2.65 -4.81
N THR A 85 -11.45 1.95 -4.47
CA THR A 85 -11.61 1.23 -3.21
C THR A 85 -12.20 -0.13 -3.51
N THR A 86 -11.50 -1.18 -3.08
CA THR A 86 -11.88 -2.57 -3.38
C THR A 86 -11.91 -3.39 -2.10
N GLN A 87 -12.99 -4.13 -1.91
CA GLN A 87 -13.04 -5.13 -0.85
C GLN A 87 -12.12 -6.29 -1.22
N VAL A 88 -11.24 -6.68 -0.31
CA VAL A 88 -10.23 -7.72 -0.53
C VAL A 88 -10.31 -8.79 0.56
N GLN A 89 -9.69 -9.93 0.30
CA GLN A 89 -9.53 -10.96 1.31
C GLN A 89 -8.70 -10.45 2.49
N ALA A 90 -8.87 -11.06 3.65
CA ALA A 90 -8.06 -10.73 4.82
C ALA A 90 -6.57 -10.87 4.50
N SER A 91 -5.86 -9.76 4.60
CA SER A 91 -4.44 -9.67 4.31
C SER A 91 -3.77 -8.77 5.33
N ASN A 92 -2.47 -8.95 5.51
CA ASN A 92 -1.64 -8.11 6.39
C ASN A 92 -0.55 -7.35 5.63
N ARG A 93 -0.47 -7.51 4.31
CA ARG A 93 0.52 -6.83 3.47
C ARG A 93 -0.08 -6.43 2.15
N ILE A 94 0.21 -5.20 1.75
CA ILE A 94 -0.10 -4.66 0.44
C ILE A 94 1.15 -4.02 -0.16
N VAL A 95 1.38 -4.26 -1.45
CA VAL A 95 2.45 -3.59 -2.19
C VAL A 95 1.89 -3.06 -3.49
N ARG A 96 2.00 -1.76 -3.69
CA ARG A 96 1.61 -1.10 -4.95
C ARG A 96 2.79 -1.04 -5.91
N SER A 97 2.53 -1.31 -7.18
CA SER A 97 3.50 -1.19 -8.26
C SER A 97 2.79 -0.67 -9.52
N GLY A 98 2.77 0.66 -9.69
CA GLY A 98 2.10 1.31 -10.80
C GLY A 98 0.59 1.06 -10.83
N ALA A 99 0.09 0.45 -11.91
CA ALA A 99 -1.33 0.14 -12.12
C ALA A 99 -1.79 -1.17 -11.46
N GLN A 100 -0.95 -1.80 -10.67
CA GLN A 100 -1.24 -3.05 -9.97
C GLN A 100 -0.91 -2.93 -8.49
N PHE A 101 -1.53 -3.80 -7.70
CA PHE A 101 -1.12 -4.03 -6.32
C PHE A 101 -1.16 -5.51 -5.98
N TYR A 102 -0.34 -5.88 -5.03
CA TYR A 102 -0.17 -7.25 -4.58
C TYR A 102 -0.60 -7.37 -3.13
N LEU A 103 -1.36 -8.40 -2.84
CA LEU A 103 -1.77 -8.76 -1.48
C LEU A 103 -1.11 -10.07 -1.07
N LEU A 104 -0.63 -10.09 0.15
CA LEU A 104 -0.17 -11.31 0.78
C LEU A 104 -1.36 -11.99 1.44
N THR A 105 -1.74 -13.16 0.95
CA THR A 105 -2.78 -14.00 1.53
C THR A 105 -2.18 -15.04 2.47
N ASP A 106 -3.00 -15.78 3.19
CA ASP A 106 -2.49 -16.85 4.08
C ASP A 106 -1.68 -17.93 3.35
N ASN A 107 -1.99 -18.15 2.07
CA ASN A 107 -1.42 -19.24 1.28
C ASN A 107 -0.65 -18.77 0.04
N GLY A 108 -0.50 -17.47 -0.17
CA GLY A 108 0.14 -17.01 -1.38
C GLY A 108 0.13 -15.51 -1.61
N VAL A 109 0.18 -15.15 -2.87
CA VAL A 109 0.13 -13.77 -3.34
C VAL A 109 -0.98 -13.64 -4.37
N GLU A 110 -1.76 -12.58 -4.25
CA GLU A 110 -2.75 -12.16 -5.24
C GLU A 110 -2.33 -10.83 -5.85
N CYS A 111 -2.38 -10.73 -7.18
CA CYS A 111 -2.19 -9.51 -7.93
C CYS A 111 -3.54 -9.00 -8.42
N LEU A 112 -3.83 -7.74 -8.14
CA LEU A 112 -5.03 -7.05 -8.60
C LEU A 112 -4.62 -5.79 -9.36
N SER A 113 -5.41 -5.42 -10.36
CA SER A 113 -5.35 -4.07 -10.93
C SER A 113 -5.89 -3.04 -9.94
N THR A 114 -5.57 -1.78 -10.15
CA THR A 114 -6.01 -0.69 -9.25
C THR A 114 -7.53 -0.55 -9.17
N ASP A 115 -8.29 -1.07 -10.13
CA ASP A 115 -9.75 -1.15 -10.09
C ASP A 115 -10.28 -2.35 -9.28
N GLY A 116 -9.38 -3.21 -8.78
CA GLY A 116 -9.72 -4.36 -7.95
C GLY A 116 -9.96 -5.66 -8.71
N THR A 117 -9.74 -5.67 -10.02
CA THR A 117 -9.87 -6.90 -10.81
C THR A 117 -8.68 -7.83 -10.54
N SER A 118 -8.95 -9.06 -10.11
CA SER A 118 -7.91 -10.07 -9.90
C SER A 118 -7.26 -10.45 -11.23
N GLN A 119 -5.95 -10.28 -11.31
CA GLN A 119 -5.15 -10.53 -12.51
C GLN A 119 -4.42 -11.88 -12.44
N TRP A 120 -3.98 -12.23 -11.25
CA TRP A 120 -3.11 -13.35 -11.06
C TRP A 120 -3.04 -13.77 -9.60
N THR A 121 -2.96 -15.07 -9.36
CA THR A 121 -2.76 -15.63 -8.02
C THR A 121 -1.66 -16.66 -8.06
N GLN A 122 -0.82 -16.70 -7.03
CA GLN A 122 0.22 -17.71 -6.86
C GLN A 122 0.14 -18.30 -5.46
N SER A 123 -0.12 -19.60 -5.41
CA SER A 123 -0.02 -20.36 -4.17
C SER A 123 1.44 -20.64 -3.83
N LEU A 124 1.77 -20.57 -2.56
CA LEU A 124 3.10 -20.83 -2.03
C LEU A 124 3.10 -22.08 -1.15
N SER A 125 4.24 -22.77 -1.10
CA SER A 125 4.40 -23.99 -0.31
C SER A 125 4.53 -23.74 1.19
N ALA A 126 4.81 -22.51 1.59
CA ALA A 126 4.93 -22.09 2.98
C ALA A 126 4.21 -20.75 3.19
N ARG A 127 3.74 -20.52 4.41
CA ARG A 127 3.03 -19.29 4.78
C ARG A 127 3.94 -18.08 4.57
N PRO A 128 3.53 -17.13 3.72
CA PRO A 128 4.32 -15.93 3.49
C PRO A 128 4.22 -14.95 4.65
N GLN A 129 5.30 -14.22 4.92
CA GLN A 129 5.43 -13.27 6.02
C GLN A 129 5.73 -11.84 5.56
N GLY A 130 6.29 -11.70 4.37
CA GLY A 130 6.66 -10.41 3.81
C GLY A 130 6.64 -10.42 2.29
N LEU A 131 6.46 -9.23 1.72
CA LEU A 131 6.37 -9.01 0.30
C LEU A 131 7.08 -7.72 -0.07
N LEU A 132 7.93 -7.77 -1.08
CA LEU A 132 8.50 -6.60 -1.74
C LEU A 132 8.28 -6.72 -3.24
N ALA A 133 7.94 -5.62 -3.88
CA ALA A 133 7.85 -5.56 -5.33
C ALA A 133 8.95 -4.66 -5.90
N ASP A 134 9.62 -5.16 -6.93
CA ASP A 134 10.38 -4.37 -7.87
C ASP A 134 9.65 -4.37 -9.22
N ARG A 135 10.11 -3.57 -10.18
CA ARG A 135 9.45 -3.36 -11.49
C ARG A 135 9.12 -4.65 -12.26
N ARG A 136 9.84 -5.75 -11.99
CA ARG A 136 9.72 -7.01 -12.73
C ARG A 136 9.56 -8.25 -11.87
N GLN A 137 9.76 -8.14 -10.57
CA GLN A 137 9.81 -9.28 -9.67
C GLN A 137 9.14 -8.99 -8.35
N LEU A 138 8.61 -10.02 -7.74
CA LEU A 138 8.15 -10.02 -6.36
C LEU A 138 9.09 -10.88 -5.53
N LEU A 139 9.53 -10.37 -4.41
CA LEU A 139 10.27 -11.11 -3.40
C LEU A 139 9.29 -11.46 -2.27
N VAL A 140 9.05 -12.73 -2.09
CA VAL A 140 8.16 -13.24 -1.04
C VAL A 140 8.98 -13.96 0.02
N PHE A 141 8.87 -13.48 1.24
CA PHE A 141 9.58 -14.01 2.39
C PHE A 141 8.73 -15.07 3.08
N CYS A 142 9.22 -16.30 3.12
CA CYS A 142 8.56 -17.45 3.74
C CYS A 142 9.50 -18.08 4.77
N GLY A 143 9.38 -17.67 6.03
CA GLY A 143 10.32 -18.13 7.07
C GLY A 143 11.76 -17.73 6.74
N ASN A 144 12.62 -18.72 6.55
CA ASN A 144 14.04 -18.50 6.23
C ASN A 144 14.35 -18.54 4.72
N THR A 145 13.34 -18.55 3.88
CA THR A 145 13.49 -18.60 2.42
C THR A 145 12.88 -17.38 1.76
N VAL A 146 13.45 -17.01 0.62
CA VAL A 146 12.91 -15.96 -0.25
C VAL A 146 12.55 -16.62 -1.58
N GLN A 147 11.31 -16.48 -1.98
CA GLN A 147 10.85 -16.88 -3.31
C GLN A 147 10.80 -15.66 -4.21
N VAL A 148 11.35 -15.82 -5.40
CA VAL A 148 11.30 -14.79 -6.45
C VAL A 148 10.22 -15.17 -7.44
N LEU A 149 9.18 -14.35 -7.53
CA LEU A 149 8.09 -14.54 -8.48
C LEU A 149 8.20 -13.51 -9.60
N THR A 150 7.94 -13.95 -10.82
CA THR A 150 7.83 -13.05 -11.97
C THR A 150 6.35 -12.97 -12.34
N PRO A 151 5.65 -11.89 -11.97
CA PRO A 151 4.26 -11.71 -12.38
C PRO A 151 4.17 -11.73 -13.92
N PRO A 152 3.08 -12.23 -14.48
CA PRO A 152 2.84 -12.07 -15.91
C PRO A 152 2.86 -10.57 -16.25
N ALA A 153 3.45 -10.23 -17.39
CA ALA A 153 3.42 -8.86 -17.88
C ALA A 153 1.96 -8.38 -17.93
N ALA A 154 1.69 -7.22 -17.32
CA ALA A 154 0.37 -6.62 -17.46
C ALA A 154 0.11 -6.44 -18.96
N ASP A 155 -0.95 -7.04 -19.45
CA ASP A 155 -1.44 -6.76 -20.81
C ASP A 155 -1.83 -5.28 -20.84
N ILE A 156 -0.93 -4.47 -21.37
CA ILE A 156 -1.23 -3.08 -21.70
C ILE A 156 -2.15 -3.16 -22.95
N ARG A 157 -3.44 -3.22 -22.71
CA ARG A 157 -4.42 -2.97 -23.76
C ARG A 157 -4.83 -1.52 -23.79
#